data_668338d2e3250e5694442c13fcabec54
#
_entry.id   668338d2e3250e5694442c13fcabec54
#
_cell.length_a   1.000
_cell.length_b   1.000
_cell.length_c   1.000
_cell.angle_alpha   90.00
_cell.angle_beta   90.00
_cell.angle_gamma   90.00
#
_symmetry.space_group_name_H-M   'P 1'
#
loop_
_entity.id
_entity.type
_entity.pdbx_description
1 polymer ?
#
loop_
_entity_poly.entity_id
_entity_poly.type
_entity_poly.pdbx_seq_one_letter_code
_entity_poly.pdbx_strand_id
1 'polypeptide(L)'
;AALSAISNFGKPSTSVRSACSNASSPHPRPSVPGHLARFSNPSLRSGTSEITVPDGAAFKEDTFACASGSRRFRLYVPASARNGASGVVMMLHGCTQTPEDFAAGTGMNNLADQHGFVVVYPAQSRGDNAQSCWNWFSRGDQHRGRGEPAILAALARQVCAEHDVARDNTFIA
;
A
#
# COMPACT_ATOMS: atom_id res chain seq x y z
N ALA A 1 -37.89 -12.46 -25.41
CA ALA A 1 -37.48 -13.18 -26.63
C ALA A 1 -36.00 -12.99 -26.90
N ALA A 2 -35.33 -14.15 -26.94
CA ALA A 2 -34.13 -14.49 -27.71
C ALA A 2 -32.77 -13.95 -27.19
N LEU A 3 -31.93 -14.78 -26.83
CA LEU A 3 -30.92 -15.76 -27.30
C LEU A 3 -29.52 -15.22 -27.08
N SER A 4 -28.75 -15.90 -26.22
CA SER A 4 -27.68 -16.86 -26.50
C SER A 4 -26.52 -16.36 -27.38
N ALA A 5 -25.33 -16.28 -26.81
CA ALA A 5 -24.14 -16.77 -27.49
C ALA A 5 -23.03 -17.11 -26.45
N ILE A 6 -22.72 -18.38 -26.39
CA ILE A 6 -21.58 -19.03 -25.76
C ILE A 6 -20.41 -18.86 -26.71
N SER A 7 -19.25 -18.49 -26.24
CA SER A 7 -18.00 -18.73 -26.96
C SER A 7 -16.90 -19.16 -26.00
N ASN A 8 -16.61 -20.46 -26.09
CA ASN A 8 -15.39 -21.12 -25.64
C ASN A 8 -14.17 -20.51 -26.33
N PHE A 9 -13.12 -20.20 -25.57
CA PHE A 9 -11.77 -20.15 -26.13
C PHE A 9 -10.80 -20.94 -25.24
N GLY A 10 -10.16 -21.86 -25.92
CA GLY A 10 -9.29 -22.89 -25.41
C GLY A 10 -7.98 -22.38 -24.83
N LYS A 11 -7.39 -23.22 -24.00
CA LYS A 11 -6.01 -23.16 -23.50
C LYS A 11 -5.00 -23.37 -24.66
N PRO A 12 -3.81 -22.79 -24.55
CA PRO A 12 -2.61 -23.49 -24.96
C PRO A 12 -1.71 -23.78 -23.76
N SER A 13 -1.45 -25.07 -23.60
CA SER A 13 -0.34 -25.66 -22.85
C SER A 13 0.94 -25.43 -23.63
N THR A 14 1.96 -24.86 -23.00
CA THR A 14 3.34 -25.02 -23.46
C THR A 14 4.28 -25.05 -22.26
N SER A 15 4.72 -26.26 -21.94
CA SER A 15 5.82 -26.60 -21.06
C SER A 15 7.13 -26.19 -21.74
N VAL A 16 7.91 -25.29 -21.13
CA VAL A 16 9.30 -25.07 -21.48
C VAL A 16 10.14 -25.38 -20.24
N ARG A 17 10.75 -26.57 -20.29
CA ARG A 17 11.87 -26.92 -19.41
C ARG A 17 13.12 -26.21 -19.94
N SER A 18 13.72 -25.32 -19.17
CA SER A 18 15.05 -24.82 -19.46
C SER A 18 16.00 -25.24 -18.36
N ALA A 19 17.03 -25.97 -18.79
CA ALA A 19 18.09 -26.50 -18.00
C ALA A 19 19.04 -25.37 -17.57
N CYS A 20 19.33 -25.25 -16.26
CA CYS A 20 20.42 -24.43 -15.75
C CYS A 20 21.69 -25.26 -15.72
N SER A 21 22.62 -24.93 -16.59
CA SER A 21 24.00 -25.45 -16.55
C SER A 21 24.82 -24.61 -15.58
N ASN A 22 25.43 -25.27 -14.58
CA ASN A 22 26.46 -24.72 -13.70
C ASN A 22 27.73 -24.45 -14.51
N ALA A 23 28.22 -23.22 -14.43
CA ALA A 23 29.61 -22.91 -14.75
C ALA A 23 30.18 -22.05 -13.63
N SER A 24 30.96 -22.69 -12.75
CA SER A 24 31.79 -22.01 -11.75
C SER A 24 33.10 -21.57 -12.41
N SER A 25 33.36 -20.26 -12.36
CA SER A 25 34.70 -19.74 -12.63
C SER A 25 35.10 -18.80 -11.47
N PRO A 26 36.26 -18.95 -10.87
CA PRO A 26 36.73 -18.10 -9.78
C PRO A 26 37.36 -16.82 -10.35
N HIS A 27 36.76 -15.65 -10.05
CA HIS A 27 37.40 -14.38 -10.31
C HIS A 27 38.29 -13.96 -9.13
N PRO A 28 39.50 -13.41 -9.37
CA PRO A 28 40.38 -12.93 -8.32
C PRO A 28 39.83 -11.65 -7.68
N ARG A 29 39.89 -11.58 -6.36
CA ARG A 29 39.53 -10.40 -5.58
C ARG A 29 40.56 -9.28 -5.78
N PRO A 30 40.18 -8.05 -6.08
CA PRO A 30 41.11 -6.93 -5.97
C PRO A 30 41.28 -6.55 -4.49
N SER A 31 42.53 -6.46 -4.06
CA SER A 31 42.93 -5.91 -2.77
C SER A 31 42.77 -4.40 -2.76
N VAL A 32 41.93 -3.89 -1.87
CA VAL A 32 41.69 -2.46 -1.67
C VAL A 32 42.57 -1.99 -0.51
N PRO A 33 43.42 -0.94 -0.68
CA PRO A 33 44.20 -0.38 0.42
C PRO A 33 43.28 0.34 1.40
N GLY A 34 43.43 0.04 2.69
CA GLY A 34 42.65 0.63 3.76
C GLY A 34 42.95 2.10 3.99
N HIS A 35 41.99 2.95 3.62
CA HIS A 35 41.85 4.27 4.21
C HIS A 35 40.59 4.23 5.08
N LEU A 36 40.79 4.11 6.41
CA LEU A 36 39.76 4.37 7.41
C LEU A 36 39.44 5.88 7.42
N ALA A 37 38.62 6.32 6.50
CA ALA A 37 37.91 7.56 6.65
C ALA A 37 36.85 7.34 7.72
N ARG A 38 37.00 7.97 8.90
CA ARG A 38 35.95 8.12 9.90
C ARG A 38 34.83 8.92 9.24
N PHE A 39 33.82 8.22 8.74
CA PHE A 39 32.52 8.85 8.46
C PHE A 39 31.87 9.17 9.80
N SER A 40 31.97 10.41 10.22
CA SER A 40 31.10 10.98 11.24
C SER A 40 29.70 10.87 10.71
N ASN A 41 28.90 9.93 11.26
CA ASN A 41 27.47 9.87 11.00
C ASN A 41 26.87 11.23 11.41
N PRO A 42 26.33 12.02 10.50
CA PRO A 42 25.44 13.07 10.91
C PRO A 42 24.24 12.36 11.58
N SER A 43 23.99 12.68 12.85
CA SER A 43 22.80 12.26 13.56
C SER A 43 21.61 12.44 12.63
N LEU A 44 21.04 11.33 12.16
CA LEU A 44 19.72 11.32 11.53
C LEU A 44 18.75 11.85 12.59
N ARG A 45 18.56 13.17 12.58
CA ARG A 45 17.42 13.75 13.26
C ARG A 45 16.22 13.07 12.66
N SER A 46 15.42 12.35 13.46
CA SER A 46 14.03 11.98 13.14
C SER A 46 13.28 13.30 12.88
N GLY A 47 13.42 13.80 11.67
CA GLY A 47 12.54 14.81 11.15
C GLY A 47 11.24 14.08 10.85
N THR A 48 10.23 14.26 11.68
CA THR A 48 8.85 14.05 11.28
C THR A 48 8.65 14.95 10.07
N SER A 49 8.62 14.37 8.88
CA SER A 49 8.34 15.12 7.66
C SER A 49 6.94 15.68 7.81
N GLU A 50 6.83 16.98 8.06
CA GLU A 50 5.56 17.65 8.22
C GLU A 50 4.82 17.57 6.87
N ILE A 51 3.66 16.90 6.88
CA ILE A 51 2.83 16.78 5.69
C ILE A 51 2.11 18.12 5.52
N THR A 52 2.49 18.86 4.49
CA THR A 52 1.76 20.08 4.10
C THR A 52 0.45 19.68 3.45
N VAL A 53 -0.66 20.19 3.99
CA VAL A 53 -2.00 20.00 3.45
C VAL A 53 -2.40 21.28 2.73
N PRO A 54 -2.62 21.25 1.39
CA PRO A 54 -3.04 22.42 0.63
C PRO A 54 -4.41 22.95 1.07
N ASP A 55 -4.66 24.22 0.76
CA ASP A 55 -5.96 24.84 1.03
C ASP A 55 -7.09 24.07 0.33
N GLY A 56 -8.12 23.78 1.11
CA GLY A 56 -9.25 23.01 0.62
C GLY A 56 -9.06 21.48 0.63
N ALA A 57 -7.85 20.95 0.78
CA ALA A 57 -7.62 19.54 1.02
C ALA A 57 -7.81 19.19 2.52
N ALA A 58 -7.87 17.91 2.82
CA ALA A 58 -7.95 17.42 4.21
C ALA A 58 -7.09 16.17 4.40
N PHE A 59 -6.36 16.10 5.52
CA PHE A 59 -5.65 14.91 5.97
C PHE A 59 -6.09 14.58 7.38
N LYS A 60 -7.06 13.67 7.51
CA LYS A 60 -7.79 13.38 8.76
C LYS A 60 -7.39 12.03 9.31
N GLU A 61 -7.44 11.89 10.64
CA GLU A 61 -7.39 10.59 11.32
C GLU A 61 -8.81 10.15 11.65
N ASP A 62 -9.07 8.84 11.49
CA ASP A 62 -10.33 8.22 11.88
C ASP A 62 -10.10 6.74 12.23
N THR A 63 -11.15 6.10 12.75
CA THR A 63 -11.14 4.68 13.10
C THR A 63 -12.31 3.98 12.45
N PHE A 64 -12.00 2.98 11.63
CA PHE A 64 -12.96 2.07 11.04
C PHE A 64 -13.17 0.84 11.93
N ALA A 65 -14.40 0.37 12.08
CA ALA A 65 -14.73 -0.86 12.80
C ALA A 65 -15.74 -1.72 12.01
N CYS A 66 -15.53 -3.02 12.03
CA CYS A 66 -16.43 -4.02 11.43
C CYS A 66 -16.43 -5.31 12.25
N ALA A 67 -17.20 -6.31 11.83
CA ALA A 67 -17.27 -7.61 12.52
C ALA A 67 -15.91 -8.34 12.62
N SER A 68 -14.95 -8.04 11.75
CA SER A 68 -13.60 -8.64 11.72
C SER A 68 -12.60 -7.90 12.59
N GLY A 69 -12.94 -6.74 13.17
CA GLY A 69 -12.07 -5.92 14.00
C GLY A 69 -12.13 -4.44 13.64
N SER A 70 -11.15 -3.69 14.13
CA SER A 70 -11.05 -2.25 13.88
C SER A 70 -9.66 -1.86 13.37
N ARG A 71 -9.59 -0.70 12.69
CA ARG A 71 -8.33 -0.17 12.19
C ARG A 71 -8.37 1.36 12.19
N ARG A 72 -7.36 2.00 12.82
CA ARG A 72 -7.13 3.43 12.61
C ARG A 72 -6.61 3.66 11.20
N PHE A 73 -6.89 4.80 10.63
CA PHE A 73 -6.40 5.18 9.31
C PHE A 73 -6.28 6.69 9.18
N ARG A 74 -5.44 7.12 8.27
CA ARG A 74 -5.44 8.49 7.75
C ARG A 74 -6.15 8.52 6.40
N LEU A 75 -6.92 9.57 6.19
CA LEU A 75 -7.62 9.81 4.93
C LEU A 75 -7.18 11.15 4.36
N TYR A 76 -6.61 11.11 3.16
CA TYR A 76 -6.31 12.32 2.40
C TYR A 76 -7.38 12.52 1.33
N VAL A 77 -8.02 13.69 1.38
CA VAL A 77 -9.03 14.12 0.41
C VAL A 77 -8.56 15.42 -0.22
N PRO A 78 -8.14 15.42 -1.49
CA PRO A 78 -7.76 16.64 -2.18
C PRO A 78 -8.96 17.56 -2.41
N ALA A 79 -8.72 18.86 -2.56
CA ALA A 79 -9.77 19.84 -2.79
C ALA A 79 -10.64 19.50 -4.01
N SER A 80 -10.04 18.93 -5.06
CA SER A 80 -10.70 18.49 -6.30
C SER A 80 -11.65 17.31 -6.11
N ALA A 81 -11.46 16.49 -5.08
CA ALA A 81 -12.28 15.28 -4.82
C ALA A 81 -13.46 15.53 -3.86
N ARG A 82 -13.72 16.78 -3.43
CA ARG A 82 -14.79 17.08 -2.46
C ARG A 82 -16.19 16.76 -2.98
N ASN A 83 -16.39 16.86 -4.27
CA ASN A 83 -17.68 16.62 -4.95
C ASN A 83 -17.70 15.30 -5.74
N GLY A 84 -16.86 14.36 -5.37
CA GLY A 84 -16.66 13.09 -6.04
C GLY A 84 -15.19 12.89 -6.40
N ALA A 85 -14.68 11.68 -6.14
CA ALA A 85 -13.29 11.33 -6.41
C ALA A 85 -13.16 10.51 -7.69
N SER A 86 -12.02 10.65 -8.39
CA SER A 86 -11.70 9.85 -9.58
C SER A 86 -11.40 8.39 -9.23
N GLY A 87 -10.99 8.12 -7.99
CA GLY A 87 -10.63 6.79 -7.49
C GLY A 87 -10.27 6.80 -6.00
N VAL A 88 -10.01 5.63 -5.47
CA VAL A 88 -9.47 5.42 -4.11
C VAL A 88 -8.19 4.61 -4.20
N VAL A 89 -7.11 5.09 -3.57
CA VAL A 89 -5.86 4.36 -3.42
C VAL A 89 -5.64 4.06 -1.94
N MET A 90 -5.56 2.78 -1.58
CA MET A 90 -5.21 2.34 -0.24
C MET A 90 -3.72 2.05 -0.17
N MET A 91 -3.00 2.75 0.70
CA MET A 91 -1.56 2.69 0.85
C MET A 91 -1.19 1.95 2.13
N LEU A 92 -0.59 0.76 2.02
CA LEU A 92 -0.19 -0.09 3.14
C LEU A 92 1.27 0.16 3.49
N HIS A 93 1.53 0.80 4.62
CA HIS A 93 2.90 1.11 5.07
C HIS A 93 3.73 -0.14 5.37
N GLY A 94 5.05 0.00 5.34
CA GLY A 94 5.98 -1.06 5.72
C GLY A 94 6.08 -1.28 7.23
N CYS A 95 6.81 -2.34 7.64
CA CYS A 95 7.11 -2.60 9.05
C CYS A 95 7.76 -1.38 9.71
N THR A 96 7.42 -1.13 10.96
CA THR A 96 7.92 -0.01 11.79
C THR A 96 7.54 1.40 11.32
N GLN A 97 6.88 1.52 10.18
CA GLN A 97 6.40 2.81 9.67
C GLN A 97 5.02 3.18 10.25
N THR A 98 4.70 4.46 10.13
CA THR A 98 3.35 4.99 10.39
C THR A 98 2.68 5.39 9.07
N PRO A 99 1.35 5.58 9.05
CA PRO A 99 0.65 6.18 7.92
C PRO A 99 1.23 7.52 7.47
N GLU A 100 1.67 8.35 8.42
CA GLU A 100 2.25 9.66 8.18
C GLU A 100 3.63 9.55 7.52
N ASP A 101 4.50 8.66 8.02
CA ASP A 101 5.81 8.39 7.41
C ASP A 101 5.66 7.92 5.97
N PHE A 102 4.68 7.04 5.74
CA PHE A 102 4.43 6.48 4.42
C PHE A 102 3.83 7.51 3.46
N ALA A 103 2.90 8.33 3.93
CA ALA A 103 2.33 9.44 3.14
C ALA A 103 3.41 10.45 2.73
N ALA A 104 4.28 10.85 3.67
CA ALA A 104 5.37 11.76 3.42
C ALA A 104 6.41 11.16 2.45
N GLY A 105 6.79 9.90 2.68
CA GLY A 105 7.83 9.22 1.90
C GLY A 105 7.42 8.90 0.47
N THR A 106 6.16 8.55 0.24
CA THR A 106 5.66 8.21 -1.11
C THR A 106 5.22 9.41 -1.92
N GLY A 107 4.90 10.54 -1.27
CA GLY A 107 4.35 11.72 -1.93
C GLY A 107 2.99 11.48 -2.61
N MET A 108 2.27 10.42 -2.23
CA MET A 108 1.00 10.03 -2.88
C MET A 108 -0.07 11.12 -2.77
N ASN A 109 -0.05 11.94 -1.70
CA ASN A 109 -0.95 13.07 -1.55
C ASN A 109 -0.80 14.09 -2.69
N ASN A 110 0.42 14.35 -3.16
CA ASN A 110 0.67 15.27 -4.28
C ASN A 110 0.08 14.74 -5.60
N LEU A 111 0.12 13.42 -5.80
CA LEU A 111 -0.53 12.80 -6.96
C LEU A 111 -2.05 12.84 -6.83
N ALA A 112 -2.56 12.69 -5.61
CA ALA A 112 -3.99 12.82 -5.34
C ALA A 112 -4.50 14.23 -5.67
N ASP A 113 -3.75 15.28 -5.33
CA ASP A 113 -4.09 16.67 -5.70
C ASP A 113 -4.15 16.87 -7.21
N GLN A 114 -3.22 16.25 -7.95
CA GLN A 114 -3.13 16.38 -9.41
C GLN A 114 -4.23 15.61 -10.15
N HIS A 115 -4.64 14.47 -9.61
CA HIS A 115 -5.52 13.52 -10.32
C HIS A 115 -6.90 13.35 -9.69
N GLY A 116 -7.16 13.97 -8.54
CA GLY A 116 -8.50 14.00 -7.91
C GLY A 116 -8.94 12.68 -7.28
N PHE A 117 -8.01 11.80 -6.86
CA PHE A 117 -8.34 10.58 -6.13
C PHE A 117 -8.13 10.75 -4.60
N VAL A 118 -8.79 9.92 -3.83
CA VAL A 118 -8.67 9.87 -2.38
C VAL A 118 -7.62 8.84 -1.97
N VAL A 119 -6.83 9.14 -0.93
CA VAL A 119 -5.83 8.20 -0.41
C VAL A 119 -6.16 7.78 1.01
N VAL A 120 -6.18 6.46 1.23
CA VAL A 120 -6.40 5.84 2.54
C VAL A 120 -5.11 5.21 3.02
N TYR A 121 -4.67 5.55 4.21
CA TYR A 121 -3.48 4.99 4.86
C TYR A 121 -3.89 4.26 6.14
N PRO A 122 -4.23 2.97 6.10
CA PRO A 122 -4.52 2.21 7.30
C PRO A 122 -3.27 2.10 8.19
N ALA A 123 -3.47 2.11 9.50
CA ALA A 123 -2.40 1.98 10.48
C ALA A 123 -2.37 0.56 11.06
N GLN A 124 -1.28 -0.14 10.93
CA GLN A 124 -1.07 -1.37 11.69
C GLN A 124 -0.67 -1.04 13.12
N SER A 125 -1.36 -1.62 14.09
CA SER A 125 -1.09 -1.35 15.50
C SER A 125 0.04 -2.26 16.04
N ARG A 126 0.80 -1.75 17.01
CA ARG A 126 1.76 -2.56 17.75
C ARG A 126 1.11 -3.65 18.60
N GLY A 127 -0.18 -3.50 18.93
CA GLY A 127 -0.96 -4.51 19.62
C GLY A 127 -1.27 -5.73 18.76
N ASP A 128 -1.44 -5.53 17.46
CA ASP A 128 -1.68 -6.60 16.50
C ASP A 128 -0.38 -7.23 15.97
N ASN A 129 0.68 -6.43 15.87
CA ASN A 129 2.02 -6.88 15.51
C ASN A 129 3.08 -5.94 16.12
N ALA A 130 4.01 -6.49 16.91
CA ALA A 130 5.01 -5.72 17.67
C ALA A 130 5.89 -4.80 16.81
N GLN A 131 6.09 -5.15 15.53
CA GLN A 131 6.84 -4.36 14.56
C GLN A 131 5.94 -3.57 13.60
N SER A 132 4.64 -3.49 13.88
CA SER A 132 3.64 -2.87 12.98
C SER A 132 3.71 -3.38 11.54
N CYS A 133 4.07 -4.67 11.36
CA CYS A 133 4.01 -5.34 10.07
C CYS A 133 2.59 -5.87 9.82
N TRP A 134 2.15 -5.87 8.57
CA TRP A 134 0.93 -6.58 8.19
C TRP A 134 1.12 -8.08 8.37
N ASN A 135 0.10 -8.76 8.91
CA ASN A 135 0.19 -10.18 9.28
C ASN A 135 -0.06 -11.13 8.09
N TRP A 136 0.42 -10.78 6.89
CA TRP A 136 0.25 -11.55 5.66
C TRP A 136 0.69 -13.02 5.75
N PHE A 137 1.61 -13.35 6.67
CA PHE A 137 2.11 -14.70 6.94
C PHE A 137 1.18 -15.52 7.83
N SER A 138 0.22 -14.89 8.52
CA SER A 138 -0.75 -15.55 9.40
C SER A 138 -1.79 -16.29 8.56
N ARG A 139 -2.03 -17.55 8.85
CA ARG A 139 -3.05 -18.33 8.14
C ARG A 139 -4.45 -17.73 8.22
N GLY A 140 -4.77 -17.05 9.34
CA GLY A 140 -6.04 -16.35 9.52
C GLY A 140 -6.22 -15.19 8.53
N ASP A 141 -5.12 -14.56 8.14
CA ASP A 141 -5.07 -13.38 7.27
C ASP A 141 -4.83 -13.71 5.79
N GLN A 142 -4.76 -15.01 5.45
CA GLN A 142 -4.62 -15.48 4.05
C GLN A 142 -5.95 -15.87 3.40
N HIS A 143 -7.08 -15.62 4.05
CA HIS A 143 -8.40 -16.01 3.57
C HIS A 143 -9.28 -14.80 3.31
N ARG A 144 -9.99 -14.84 2.19
CA ARG A 144 -11.00 -13.83 1.86
C ARG A 144 -12.08 -13.78 2.95
N GLY A 145 -12.42 -12.56 3.39
CA GLY A 145 -13.50 -12.33 4.35
C GLY A 145 -13.13 -12.59 5.82
N ARG A 146 -11.85 -12.75 6.14
CA ARG A 146 -11.35 -12.93 7.52
C ARG A 146 -10.14 -12.04 7.78
N GLY A 147 -9.86 -11.76 9.07
CA GLY A 147 -8.67 -11.08 9.54
C GLY A 147 -8.45 -9.69 8.93
N GLU A 148 -7.20 -9.30 8.80
CA GLU A 148 -6.81 -7.99 8.24
C GLU A 148 -7.35 -7.73 6.83
N PRO A 149 -7.33 -8.69 5.87
CA PRO A 149 -7.90 -8.45 4.54
C PRO A 149 -9.38 -8.10 4.56
N ALA A 150 -10.15 -8.66 5.50
CA ALA A 150 -11.58 -8.34 5.63
C ALA A 150 -11.80 -6.92 6.14
N ILE A 151 -10.98 -6.46 7.11
CA ILE A 151 -11.04 -5.09 7.64
C ILE A 151 -10.66 -4.10 6.53
N LEU A 152 -9.53 -4.31 5.84
CA LEU A 152 -9.06 -3.45 4.78
C LEU A 152 -10.05 -3.35 3.61
N ALA A 153 -10.60 -4.49 3.17
CA ALA A 153 -11.60 -4.52 2.12
C ALA A 153 -12.92 -3.84 2.52
N ALA A 154 -13.31 -3.91 3.79
CA ALA A 154 -14.49 -3.24 4.29
C ALA A 154 -14.27 -1.71 4.41
N LEU A 155 -13.09 -1.29 4.89
CA LEU A 155 -12.69 0.12 4.91
C LEU A 155 -12.66 0.72 3.49
N ALA A 156 -12.05 0.02 2.53
CA ALA A 156 -12.04 0.48 1.14
C ALA A 156 -13.45 0.68 0.58
N ARG A 157 -14.37 -0.24 0.84
CA ARG A 157 -15.77 -0.11 0.41
C ARG A 157 -16.48 1.08 1.04
N GLN A 158 -16.23 1.35 2.33
CA GLN A 158 -16.81 2.52 3.01
C GLN A 158 -16.32 3.81 2.35
N VAL A 159 -15.00 3.97 2.19
CA VAL A 159 -14.43 5.17 1.57
C VAL A 159 -14.92 5.36 0.14
N CYS A 160 -15.03 4.28 -0.65
CA CYS A 160 -15.62 4.35 -1.99
C CYS A 160 -17.06 4.87 -1.97
N ALA A 161 -17.87 4.40 -1.03
CA ALA A 161 -19.25 4.85 -0.90
C ALA A 161 -19.36 6.31 -0.45
N GLU A 162 -18.48 6.75 0.45
CA GLU A 162 -18.45 8.14 0.96
C GLU A 162 -18.02 9.16 -0.10
N HIS A 163 -17.22 8.72 -1.09
CA HIS A 163 -16.67 9.59 -2.13
C HIS A 163 -17.22 9.30 -3.54
N ASP A 164 -18.29 8.51 -3.63
CA ASP A 164 -18.97 8.13 -4.90
C ASP A 164 -18.01 7.48 -5.93
N VAL A 165 -17.13 6.60 -5.45
CA VAL A 165 -16.15 5.92 -6.29
C VAL A 165 -16.62 4.52 -6.66
N ALA A 166 -16.59 4.19 -7.95
CA ALA A 166 -16.86 2.83 -8.43
C ALA A 166 -15.78 1.85 -7.94
N ARG A 167 -16.19 0.60 -7.69
CA ARG A 167 -15.28 -0.46 -7.17
C ARG A 167 -14.07 -0.72 -8.07
N ASP A 168 -14.23 -0.56 -9.38
CA ASP A 168 -13.18 -0.79 -10.37
C ASP A 168 -12.10 0.32 -10.35
N ASN A 169 -12.38 1.44 -9.68
CA ASN A 169 -11.45 2.55 -9.47
C ASN A 169 -10.81 2.52 -8.08
N THR A 170 -10.67 1.33 -7.49
CA THR A 170 -10.05 1.12 -6.17
C THR A 170 -8.78 0.31 -6.31
N PHE A 171 -7.69 0.88 -5.80
CA PHE A 171 -6.33 0.31 -5.90
C PHE A 171 -5.71 0.13 -4.52
N ILE A 172 -4.82 -0.85 -4.38
CA ILE A 172 -4.05 -1.13 -3.15
C ILE A 172 -2.57 -1.20 -3.52
N ALA A 173 -1.72 -0.50 -2.77
CA ALA A 173 -0.27 -0.44 -2.94
C ALA A 173 0.47 -0.54 -1.58
#